data_91edb72a6dbc86fc554bb3564d94ff61
#
_entry.id   91edb72a6dbc86fc554bb3564d94ff61
#
_cell.length_a   1.000
_cell.length_b   1.000
_cell.length_c   1.000
_cell.angle_alpha   90.00
_cell.angle_beta   90.00
_cell.angle_gamma   90.00
#
_symmetry.space_group_name_H-M   'P 1'
#
loop_
_entity.id
_entity.type
_entity.pdbx_description
1 polymer ?
#
loop_
_entity_poly.entity_id
_entity_poly.type
_entity_poly.pdbx_seq_one_letter_code
_entity_poly.pdbx_strand_id
1 'polypeptide(L)'
;MKRKGELKGKIKLFFQPAEETFYGAQSIVDKGHLDDVMNFIAVHIALSAENKPLPSHTVACGCRDFLSDRQLDVYLEGKAAHPCGASQEGKNALLAACSAALNIHSIAPHEEGLCRVNVGEIHAGVCANTIAPDAMMRIEYRGQKPAISEYAGQRIFDILEGTAKAYDLKYHYVDYGEVPAGASDYAMMEVVQRAAQKVPWFQTVYFEGNVGGTDDAAVMLTKVQQNGGIGSYVGIGADTTGPVHNPEFDFDEDCLQAAMELCVYALEELHGMDA
;
A
#
# COMPACT_ATOMS: atom_id res chain seq x y z
N MET A 1 -30.41 -8.28 -10.25
CA MET A 1 -31.25 -7.12 -9.86
C MET A 1 -32.76 -7.42 -9.74
N LYS A 2 -33.21 -8.65 -9.84
CA LYS A 2 -34.62 -9.01 -9.63
C LYS A 2 -35.11 -8.81 -8.18
N ARG A 3 -34.19 -8.67 -7.21
CA ARG A 3 -34.48 -8.55 -5.77
C ARG A 3 -34.28 -7.14 -5.19
N LYS A 4 -34.25 -6.10 -6.04
CA LYS A 4 -34.00 -4.71 -5.59
C LYS A 4 -34.94 -4.22 -4.49
N GLY A 5 -36.16 -4.76 -4.40
CA GLY A 5 -37.15 -4.40 -3.36
C GLY A 5 -36.94 -5.14 -2.02
N GLU A 6 -36.05 -6.14 -1.96
CA GLU A 6 -35.79 -6.96 -0.77
C GLU A 6 -34.56 -6.47 0.02
N LEU A 7 -33.72 -5.61 -0.60
CA LEU A 7 -32.55 -5.02 0.05
C LEU A 7 -32.97 -4.05 1.17
N LYS A 8 -32.54 -4.34 2.40
CA LYS A 8 -32.86 -3.55 3.60
C LYS A 8 -31.87 -2.40 3.86
N GLY A 9 -31.00 -2.09 2.93
CA GLY A 9 -29.95 -1.08 3.11
C GLY A 9 -29.58 -0.37 1.82
N LYS A 10 -28.55 0.45 1.92
CA LYS A 10 -27.93 1.15 0.81
C LYS A 10 -26.68 0.39 0.34
N ILE A 11 -26.54 0.20 -0.95
CA ILE A 11 -25.34 -0.35 -1.56
C ILE A 11 -24.66 0.76 -2.35
N LYS A 12 -23.36 0.91 -2.14
CA LYS A 12 -22.48 1.77 -2.92
C LYS A 12 -21.50 0.91 -3.72
N LEU A 13 -21.41 1.15 -5.00
CA LEU A 13 -20.40 0.54 -5.86
C LEU A 13 -19.35 1.60 -6.19
N PHE A 14 -18.10 1.31 -5.89
CA PHE A 14 -16.98 2.18 -6.18
C PHE A 14 -16.21 1.61 -7.37
N PHE A 15 -16.04 2.41 -8.41
CA PHE A 15 -15.15 2.16 -9.54
C PHE A 15 -13.96 3.09 -9.37
N GLN A 16 -12.97 2.61 -8.64
CA GLN A 16 -11.82 3.40 -8.20
C GLN A 16 -10.86 3.66 -9.37
N PRO A 17 -10.48 4.92 -9.65
CA PRO A 17 -9.40 5.24 -10.56
C PRO A 17 -8.07 5.34 -9.79
N ALA A 18 -6.94 5.32 -10.53
CA ALA A 18 -5.63 5.74 -10.03
C ALA A 18 -5.12 4.99 -8.78
N GLU A 19 -5.36 3.67 -8.72
CA GLU A 19 -4.85 2.81 -7.64
C GLU A 19 -3.32 2.87 -7.59
N GLU A 20 -2.63 2.71 -8.72
CA GLU A 20 -1.16 2.69 -8.86
C GLU A 20 -0.45 3.98 -8.40
N THR A 21 -1.20 5.04 -8.16
CA THR A 21 -0.68 6.32 -7.65
C THR A 21 -1.14 6.63 -6.22
N PHE A 22 -1.92 5.73 -5.62
CA PHE A 22 -2.52 5.85 -4.28
C PHE A 22 -3.47 7.05 -4.09
N TYR A 23 -3.80 7.79 -5.16
CA TYR A 23 -4.71 8.95 -5.08
C TYR A 23 -6.19 8.57 -5.17
N GLY A 24 -6.51 7.41 -5.73
CA GLY A 24 -7.89 7.01 -5.98
C GLY A 24 -8.68 6.80 -4.72
N ALA A 25 -8.21 5.93 -3.84
CA ALA A 25 -8.85 5.62 -2.57
C ALA A 25 -8.90 6.85 -1.65
N GLN A 26 -7.79 7.60 -1.55
CA GLN A 26 -7.75 8.81 -0.74
C GLN A 26 -8.78 9.84 -1.20
N SER A 27 -8.93 10.05 -2.51
CA SER A 27 -9.94 10.95 -3.09
C SER A 27 -11.38 10.54 -2.73
N ILE A 28 -11.67 9.24 -2.66
CA ILE A 28 -12.98 8.70 -2.26
C ILE A 28 -13.24 9.02 -0.78
N VAL A 29 -12.24 8.82 0.08
CA VAL A 29 -12.30 9.11 1.51
C VAL A 29 -12.48 10.60 1.77
N ASP A 30 -11.67 11.45 1.16
CA ASP A 30 -11.69 12.92 1.36
C ASP A 30 -13.02 13.54 0.96
N LYS A 31 -13.71 12.97 -0.02
CA LYS A 31 -15.06 13.40 -0.45
C LYS A 31 -16.18 12.87 0.44
N GLY A 32 -15.88 12.12 1.50
CA GLY A 32 -16.86 11.60 2.45
C GLY A 32 -17.73 10.47 1.90
N HIS A 33 -17.32 9.82 0.80
CA HIS A 33 -18.14 8.75 0.20
C HIS A 33 -18.26 7.51 1.07
N LEU A 34 -17.36 7.34 2.05
CA LEU A 34 -17.35 6.21 2.99
C LEU A 34 -17.90 6.54 4.39
N ASP A 35 -18.36 7.76 4.65
CA ASP A 35 -18.75 8.18 6.00
C ASP A 35 -19.96 7.43 6.56
N ASP A 36 -20.84 6.91 5.70
CA ASP A 36 -22.01 6.10 6.05
C ASP A 36 -21.87 4.61 5.68
N VAL A 37 -20.65 4.14 5.40
CA VAL A 37 -20.37 2.74 5.05
C VAL A 37 -19.94 1.98 6.29
N MET A 38 -20.69 0.89 6.60
CA MET A 38 -20.41 0.01 7.74
C MET A 38 -19.87 -1.35 7.33
N ASN A 39 -20.05 -1.74 6.07
CA ASN A 39 -19.56 -3.00 5.54
C ASN A 39 -18.83 -2.72 4.23
N PHE A 40 -17.59 -3.19 4.12
CA PHE A 40 -16.73 -2.94 2.97
C PHE A 40 -16.17 -4.25 2.42
N ILE A 41 -16.25 -4.44 1.12
CA ILE A 41 -15.61 -5.54 0.40
C ILE A 41 -14.90 -4.95 -0.81
N ALA A 42 -13.60 -5.19 -0.90
CA ALA A 42 -12.81 -5.02 -2.11
C ALA A 42 -12.37 -6.39 -2.63
N VAL A 43 -12.17 -6.51 -3.93
CA VAL A 43 -11.74 -7.77 -4.56
C VAL A 43 -10.54 -7.51 -5.46
N HIS A 44 -9.60 -8.44 -5.48
CA HIS A 44 -8.42 -8.39 -6.32
C HIS A 44 -8.03 -9.78 -6.81
N ILE A 45 -7.36 -9.87 -7.96
CA ILE A 45 -6.73 -11.08 -8.47
C ILE A 45 -5.23 -11.10 -8.13
N ALA A 46 -4.50 -12.14 -8.56
CA ALA A 46 -3.04 -12.24 -8.41
C ALA A 46 -2.53 -12.18 -6.97
N LEU A 47 -3.36 -12.55 -6.01
CA LEU A 47 -2.99 -12.70 -4.60
C LEU A 47 -2.49 -14.11 -4.30
N SER A 48 -2.11 -14.37 -3.05
CA SER A 48 -1.63 -15.67 -2.62
C SER A 48 -2.34 -16.17 -1.36
N ALA A 49 -2.26 -17.48 -1.13
CA ALA A 49 -2.58 -18.10 0.15
C ALA A 49 -1.56 -19.22 0.40
N GLU A 50 -1.21 -19.45 1.67
CA GLU A 50 -0.21 -20.46 2.05
C GLU A 50 1.13 -20.34 1.27
N ASN A 51 1.53 -19.09 0.96
CA ASN A 51 2.72 -18.74 0.15
C ASN A 51 2.69 -19.25 -1.30
N LYS A 52 1.50 -19.45 -1.87
CA LYS A 52 1.32 -19.84 -3.28
C LYS A 52 0.32 -18.92 -3.94
N PRO A 53 0.50 -18.57 -5.22
CA PRO A 53 -0.52 -17.84 -5.99
C PRO A 53 -1.86 -18.56 -5.93
N LEU A 54 -2.94 -17.80 -5.89
CA LEU A 54 -4.30 -18.32 -5.94
C LEU A 54 -4.64 -18.71 -7.40
N PRO A 55 -4.76 -20.01 -7.72
CA PRO A 55 -5.14 -20.44 -9.07
C PRO A 55 -6.64 -20.22 -9.30
N SER A 56 -7.09 -20.36 -10.54
CA SER A 56 -8.53 -20.41 -10.89
C SER A 56 -9.29 -21.37 -9.97
N HIS A 57 -10.55 -21.12 -9.75
CA HIS A 57 -11.45 -21.86 -8.85
C HIS A 57 -11.12 -21.76 -7.36
N THR A 58 -10.33 -20.79 -6.94
CA THR A 58 -10.05 -20.54 -5.53
C THR A 58 -10.47 -19.14 -5.10
N VAL A 59 -10.64 -18.95 -3.79
CA VAL A 59 -10.90 -17.64 -3.18
C VAL A 59 -10.23 -17.58 -1.82
N ALA A 60 -9.67 -16.42 -1.48
CA ALA A 60 -9.25 -16.08 -0.12
C ALA A 60 -10.22 -15.07 0.48
N CYS A 61 -10.81 -15.39 1.64
CA CYS A 61 -11.89 -14.60 2.22
C CYS A 61 -11.46 -13.23 2.73
N GLY A 62 -10.17 -13.02 2.94
CA GLY A 62 -9.61 -11.72 3.30
C GLY A 62 -8.10 -11.79 3.50
N CYS A 63 -7.44 -10.64 3.32
CA CYS A 63 -6.01 -10.50 3.54
C CYS A 63 -5.76 -9.65 4.79
N ARG A 64 -4.71 -9.98 5.55
CA ARG A 64 -4.39 -9.32 6.82
C ARG A 64 -2.96 -8.80 6.91
N ASP A 65 -2.23 -8.84 5.81
CA ASP A 65 -0.79 -8.56 5.72
C ASP A 65 -0.45 -7.33 4.87
N PHE A 66 -1.38 -6.36 4.77
CA PHE A 66 -1.07 -5.10 4.10
C PHE A 66 0.09 -4.39 4.77
N LEU A 67 1.09 -4.04 3.99
CA LEU A 67 2.14 -3.14 4.43
C LEU A 67 1.68 -1.69 4.24
N SER A 68 2.05 -0.81 5.15
CA SER A 68 2.01 0.61 4.85
C SER A 68 3.02 0.95 3.75
N ASP A 69 2.77 2.02 3.04
CA ASP A 69 3.73 2.60 2.09
C ASP A 69 3.74 4.11 2.24
N ARG A 70 4.92 4.69 2.40
CA ARG A 70 5.11 6.14 2.42
C ARG A 70 6.32 6.52 1.60
N GLN A 71 6.16 7.53 0.78
CA GLN A 71 7.19 8.00 -0.14
C GLN A 71 7.53 9.47 0.12
N LEU A 72 8.81 9.77 0.09
CA LEU A 72 9.36 11.10 0.33
C LEU A 72 10.36 11.46 -0.76
N ASP A 73 10.26 12.67 -1.31
CA ASP A 73 11.34 13.32 -2.03
C ASP A 73 12.06 14.29 -1.08
N VAL A 74 13.33 14.03 -0.82
CA VAL A 74 14.16 14.83 0.09
C VAL A 74 15.16 15.64 -0.71
N TYR A 75 15.21 16.93 -0.48
CA TYR A 75 16.10 17.88 -1.13
C TYR A 75 17.11 18.41 -0.11
N LEU A 76 18.41 18.27 -0.43
CA LEU A 76 19.52 18.75 0.36
C LEU A 76 20.12 19.99 -0.30
N GLU A 77 20.25 21.07 0.46
CA GLU A 77 20.73 22.37 0.00
C GLU A 77 22.08 22.70 0.64
N GLY A 78 23.11 22.70 -0.17
CA GLY A 78 24.47 23.01 0.21
C GLY A 78 25.02 24.30 -0.42
N LYS A 79 26.33 24.31 -0.73
CA LYS A 79 27.01 25.45 -1.32
C LYS A 79 28.08 24.96 -2.30
N ALA A 80 28.04 25.46 -3.55
CA ALA A 80 29.10 25.22 -4.53
C ALA A 80 30.42 25.88 -4.12
N ALA A 81 31.53 25.21 -4.39
CA ALA A 81 32.87 25.74 -4.26
C ALA A 81 33.84 24.97 -5.16
N HIS A 82 34.98 25.58 -5.46
CA HIS A 82 36.04 24.89 -6.19
C HIS A 82 36.80 23.94 -5.24
N PRO A 83 36.94 22.65 -5.55
CA PRO A 83 37.48 21.65 -4.61
C PRO A 83 38.96 21.86 -4.25
N CYS A 84 39.74 22.58 -5.04
CA CYS A 84 41.14 22.91 -4.74
C CYS A 84 41.34 24.35 -4.23
N GLY A 85 40.55 25.30 -4.74
CA GLY A 85 40.78 26.72 -4.45
C GLY A 85 40.04 27.26 -3.22
N ALA A 86 38.90 26.65 -2.86
CA ALA A 86 38.04 27.10 -1.77
C ALA A 86 37.25 25.96 -1.18
N SER A 87 37.82 24.79 -0.99
CA SER A 87 37.16 23.57 -0.55
C SER A 87 36.43 23.73 0.80
N GLN A 88 37.01 24.53 1.71
CA GLN A 88 36.44 24.81 3.05
C GLN A 88 35.16 25.67 3.01
N GLU A 89 34.87 26.32 1.87
CA GLU A 89 33.66 27.11 1.70
C GLU A 89 32.47 26.29 1.17
N GLY A 90 32.77 25.12 0.59
CA GLY A 90 31.78 24.24 -0.01
C GLY A 90 31.03 23.46 1.04
N LYS A 91 29.73 23.23 0.76
CA LYS A 91 28.85 22.33 1.54
C LYS A 91 28.34 21.25 0.60
N ASN A 92 28.86 20.04 0.75
CA ASN A 92 28.71 18.97 -0.23
C ASN A 92 27.42 18.18 -0.05
N ALA A 93 26.38 18.53 -0.82
CA ALA A 93 25.09 17.86 -0.78
C ALA A 93 25.15 16.43 -1.34
N LEU A 94 26.02 16.14 -2.32
CA LEU A 94 26.21 14.80 -2.86
C LEU A 94 26.71 13.83 -1.79
N LEU A 95 27.76 14.19 -1.06
CA LEU A 95 28.31 13.34 0.00
C LEU A 95 27.32 13.18 1.17
N ALA A 96 26.55 14.22 1.47
CA ALA A 96 25.49 14.14 2.46
C ALA A 96 24.39 13.15 2.03
N ALA A 97 23.94 13.20 0.78
CA ALA A 97 22.97 12.25 0.25
C ALA A 97 23.49 10.80 0.30
N CYS A 98 24.72 10.56 -0.10
CA CYS A 98 25.35 9.24 0.01
C CYS A 98 25.41 8.75 1.47
N SER A 99 25.80 9.63 2.41
CA SER A 99 25.85 9.31 3.83
C SER A 99 24.47 9.00 4.39
N ALA A 100 23.46 9.82 4.07
CA ALA A 100 22.08 9.59 4.47
C ALA A 100 21.56 8.26 3.94
N ALA A 101 21.77 7.95 2.66
CA ALA A 101 21.32 6.70 2.04
C ALA A 101 21.90 5.49 2.75
N LEU A 102 23.21 5.45 3.03
CA LEU A 102 23.85 4.35 3.75
C LEU A 102 23.28 4.18 5.18
N ASN A 103 23.07 5.29 5.89
CA ASN A 103 22.50 5.24 7.24
C ASN A 103 21.02 4.82 7.23
N ILE A 104 20.22 5.26 6.27
CA ILE A 104 18.82 4.83 6.11
C ILE A 104 18.75 3.32 5.88
N HIS A 105 19.58 2.78 5.00
CA HIS A 105 19.64 1.34 4.76
C HIS A 105 20.19 0.54 5.95
N SER A 106 20.81 1.19 6.94
CA SER A 106 21.27 0.56 8.19
C SER A 106 20.24 0.57 9.33
N ILE A 107 19.03 1.11 9.11
CA ILE A 107 17.97 1.08 10.11
C ILE A 107 17.66 -0.38 10.48
N ALA A 108 17.71 -0.67 11.78
CA ALA A 108 17.50 -2.03 12.27
C ALA A 108 16.07 -2.50 11.99
N PRO A 109 15.86 -3.80 11.68
CA PRO A 109 14.53 -4.39 11.63
C PRO A 109 13.79 -4.23 12.96
N HIS A 110 12.46 -4.16 12.90
CA HIS A 110 11.63 -4.11 14.10
C HIS A 110 11.25 -5.51 14.57
N GLU A 111 11.26 -5.77 15.88
CA GLU A 111 10.98 -7.11 16.44
C GLU A 111 9.54 -7.56 16.24
N GLU A 112 8.60 -6.61 16.15
CA GLU A 112 7.16 -6.91 16.05
C GLU A 112 6.66 -7.17 14.63
N GLY A 113 7.51 -7.09 13.60
CA GLY A 113 7.10 -7.34 12.23
C GLY A 113 7.98 -6.73 11.17
N LEU A 114 7.51 -6.78 9.94
CA LEU A 114 8.24 -6.34 8.78
C LEU A 114 8.41 -4.82 8.77
N CYS A 115 9.67 -4.38 8.63
CA CYS A 115 10.10 -3.02 8.37
C CYS A 115 10.96 -3.03 7.10
N ARG A 116 10.65 -2.17 6.14
CA ARG A 116 11.46 -2.00 4.92
C ARG A 116 11.71 -0.52 4.68
N VAL A 117 12.92 -0.20 4.26
CA VAL A 117 13.31 1.13 3.82
C VAL A 117 14.09 1.02 2.53
N ASN A 118 13.91 1.95 1.63
CA ASN A 118 14.65 2.00 0.38
C ASN A 118 14.94 3.45 -0.02
N VAL A 119 16.16 3.71 -0.47
CA VAL A 119 16.51 4.93 -1.21
C VAL A 119 16.62 4.51 -2.68
N GLY A 120 15.59 4.77 -3.45
CA GLY A 120 15.46 4.30 -4.84
C GLY A 120 16.17 5.19 -5.86
N GLU A 121 16.29 6.49 -5.56
CA GLU A 121 16.93 7.47 -6.45
C GLU A 121 17.79 8.44 -5.67
N ILE A 122 18.92 8.83 -6.27
CA ILE A 122 19.75 9.97 -5.85
C ILE A 122 20.19 10.73 -7.09
N HIS A 123 19.90 12.02 -7.13
CA HIS A 123 20.38 12.95 -8.17
C HIS A 123 21.20 14.04 -7.50
N ALA A 124 22.48 14.19 -7.88
CA ALA A 124 23.37 15.17 -7.27
C ALA A 124 24.55 15.51 -8.17
N GLY A 125 25.05 16.75 -8.03
CA GLY A 125 26.25 17.22 -8.68
C GLY A 125 26.06 17.73 -10.12
N VAL A 126 27.04 18.51 -10.59
CA VAL A 126 26.98 19.14 -11.89
C VAL A 126 28.22 18.75 -12.71
N CYS A 127 29.43 18.83 -12.13
CA CYS A 127 30.68 18.51 -12.78
C CYS A 127 31.78 18.14 -11.79
N ALA A 128 32.85 17.52 -12.29
CA ALA A 128 33.91 16.94 -11.46
C ALA A 128 34.71 17.95 -10.61
N ASN A 129 34.76 19.21 -11.01
CA ASN A 129 35.54 20.27 -10.35
C ASN A 129 34.68 21.25 -9.53
N THR A 130 33.49 20.83 -9.14
CA THR A 130 32.58 21.63 -8.30
C THR A 130 32.03 20.78 -7.16
N ILE A 131 32.14 21.27 -5.92
CA ILE A 131 31.46 20.70 -4.78
C ILE A 131 29.95 20.84 -5.02
N ALA A 132 29.23 19.73 -4.98
CA ALA A 132 27.81 19.67 -5.31
C ALA A 132 26.96 20.52 -4.33
N PRO A 133 26.23 21.54 -4.82
CA PRO A 133 25.46 22.43 -3.97
C PRO A 133 24.08 21.86 -3.62
N ASP A 134 23.61 20.88 -4.38
CA ASP A 134 22.28 20.31 -4.24
C ASP A 134 22.28 18.80 -4.45
N ALA A 135 21.36 18.14 -3.82
CA ALA A 135 21.02 16.73 -4.07
C ALA A 135 19.54 16.48 -3.80
N MET A 136 18.97 15.52 -4.53
CA MET A 136 17.64 14.99 -4.31
C MET A 136 17.74 13.48 -4.04
N MET A 137 16.95 12.99 -3.10
CA MET A 137 16.79 11.56 -2.82
C MET A 137 15.31 11.21 -2.80
N ARG A 138 14.94 10.09 -3.42
CA ARG A 138 13.62 9.50 -3.29
C ARG A 138 13.67 8.30 -2.36
N ILE A 139 12.87 8.34 -1.31
CA ILE A 139 12.85 7.37 -0.23
C ILE A 139 11.47 6.76 -0.13
N GLU A 140 11.43 5.43 0.00
CA GLU A 140 10.24 4.67 0.34
C GLU A 140 10.46 3.93 1.65
N TYR A 141 9.43 3.86 2.49
CA TYR A 141 9.46 2.96 3.66
C TYR A 141 8.09 2.34 3.94
N ARG A 142 8.15 1.11 4.45
CA ARG A 142 6.98 0.27 4.70
C ARG A 142 7.03 -0.36 6.07
N GLY A 143 5.88 -0.46 6.74
CA GLY A 143 5.70 -1.14 8.01
C GLY A 143 4.52 -2.10 7.97
N GLN A 144 4.64 -3.25 8.62
CA GLN A 144 3.54 -4.22 8.74
C GLN A 144 2.46 -3.75 9.73
N LYS A 145 2.81 -2.81 10.60
CA LYS A 145 1.91 -2.19 11.59
C LYS A 145 2.15 -0.69 11.60
N PRO A 146 1.17 0.13 12.01
CA PRO A 146 1.35 1.59 12.11
C PRO A 146 2.57 1.98 12.98
N ALA A 147 2.79 1.33 14.12
CA ALA A 147 3.94 1.60 14.98
C ALA A 147 5.30 1.31 14.32
N ILE A 148 5.35 0.35 13.37
CA ILE A 148 6.57 0.02 12.63
C ILE A 148 6.83 1.07 11.54
N SER A 149 5.78 1.54 10.87
CA SER A 149 5.88 2.66 9.93
C SER A 149 6.37 3.93 10.62
N GLU A 150 5.79 4.26 11.78
CA GLU A 150 6.21 5.39 12.61
C GLU A 150 7.68 5.27 13.04
N TYR A 151 8.11 4.09 13.51
CA TYR A 151 9.51 3.81 13.85
C TYR A 151 10.44 4.07 12.65
N ALA A 152 10.12 3.53 11.48
CA ALA A 152 10.94 3.71 10.28
C ALA A 152 11.03 5.19 9.89
N GLY A 153 9.90 5.88 9.86
CA GLY A 153 9.83 7.32 9.55
C GLY A 153 10.64 8.16 10.52
N GLN A 154 10.49 7.95 11.83
CA GLN A 154 11.27 8.70 12.84
C GLN A 154 12.78 8.48 12.67
N ARG A 155 13.21 7.22 12.42
CA ARG A 155 14.63 6.93 12.18
C ARG A 155 15.16 7.59 10.90
N ILE A 156 14.36 7.65 9.83
CA ILE A 156 14.71 8.36 8.60
C ILE A 156 14.91 9.86 8.88
N PHE A 157 13.97 10.50 9.57
CA PHE A 157 14.07 11.93 9.88
C PHE A 157 15.23 12.24 10.82
N ASP A 158 15.51 11.41 11.83
CA ASP A 158 16.69 11.55 12.70
C ASP A 158 18.00 11.51 11.89
N ILE A 159 18.09 10.60 10.92
CA ILE A 159 19.25 10.46 10.04
C ILE A 159 19.39 11.67 9.13
N LEU A 160 18.30 12.16 8.54
CA LEU A 160 18.32 13.35 7.68
C LEU A 160 18.77 14.60 8.46
N GLU A 161 18.22 14.82 9.65
CA GLU A 161 18.60 15.93 10.52
C GLU A 161 20.07 15.82 10.94
N GLY A 162 20.49 14.65 11.41
CA GLY A 162 21.89 14.40 11.81
C GLY A 162 22.87 14.61 10.65
N THR A 163 22.51 14.13 9.44
CA THR A 163 23.32 14.30 8.23
C THR A 163 23.38 15.77 7.81
N ALA A 164 22.25 16.46 7.76
CA ALA A 164 22.20 17.88 7.40
C ALA A 164 23.10 18.71 8.35
N LYS A 165 23.05 18.43 9.64
CA LYS A 165 23.93 19.07 10.63
C LYS A 165 25.39 18.73 10.44
N ALA A 166 25.74 17.47 10.15
CA ALA A 166 27.12 17.02 9.97
C ALA A 166 27.81 17.67 8.76
N TYR A 167 27.05 17.92 7.69
CA TYR A 167 27.54 18.56 6.47
C TYR A 167 27.25 20.06 6.37
N ASP A 168 26.68 20.65 7.41
CA ASP A 168 26.24 22.06 7.47
C ASP A 168 25.31 22.45 6.32
N LEU A 169 24.30 21.59 6.05
CA LEU A 169 23.30 21.75 5.00
C LEU A 169 21.93 22.16 5.60
N LYS A 170 21.05 22.61 4.69
CA LYS A 170 19.62 22.60 4.94
C LYS A 170 18.99 21.45 4.19
N TYR A 171 17.82 20.99 4.64
CA TYR A 171 16.99 20.07 3.86
C TYR A 171 15.53 20.43 3.99
N HIS A 172 14.76 20.05 2.99
CA HIS A 172 13.30 20.03 3.00
C HIS A 172 12.84 18.77 2.29
N TYR A 173 11.56 18.43 2.43
CA TYR A 173 11.02 17.24 1.78
C TYR A 173 9.60 17.49 1.27
N VAL A 174 9.21 16.71 0.27
CA VAL A 174 7.83 16.53 -0.20
C VAL A 174 7.37 15.17 0.27
N ASP A 175 6.25 15.15 0.98
CA ASP A 175 5.61 13.94 1.46
C ASP A 175 4.40 13.64 0.55
N TYR A 176 4.39 12.46 -0.06
CA TYR A 176 3.32 12.03 -0.96
C TYR A 176 2.15 11.37 -0.22
N GLY A 177 2.20 11.32 1.11
CA GLY A 177 1.21 10.68 1.95
C GLY A 177 1.55 9.23 2.27
N GLU A 178 0.67 8.58 2.99
CA GLU A 178 0.83 7.20 3.45
C GLU A 178 -0.40 6.37 3.09
N VAL A 179 -0.17 5.22 2.45
CA VAL A 179 -1.14 4.12 2.45
C VAL A 179 -0.96 3.37 3.76
N PRO A 180 -2.00 3.24 4.61
CA PRO A 180 -1.85 2.60 5.91
C PRO A 180 -1.63 1.09 5.79
N ALA A 181 -0.94 0.52 6.76
CA ALA A 181 -1.01 -0.92 6.99
C ALA A 181 -2.45 -1.31 7.37
N GLY A 182 -2.94 -2.43 6.89
CA GLY A 182 -4.32 -2.83 7.09
C GLY A 182 -4.51 -4.34 7.26
N ALA A 183 -5.68 -4.71 7.74
CA ALA A 183 -6.07 -6.10 7.87
C ALA A 183 -7.59 -6.24 7.72
N SER A 184 -8.03 -7.24 6.98
CA SER A 184 -9.44 -7.64 6.91
C SER A 184 -9.98 -8.04 8.28
N ASP A 185 -11.24 -7.71 8.57
CA ASP A 185 -11.91 -8.10 9.80
C ASP A 185 -12.39 -9.55 9.74
N TYR A 186 -12.10 -10.34 10.76
CA TYR A 186 -12.52 -11.74 10.79
C TYR A 186 -14.04 -11.91 10.61
N ALA A 187 -14.85 -11.00 11.19
CA ALA A 187 -16.29 -11.04 11.04
C ALA A 187 -16.75 -10.87 9.58
N MET A 188 -16.08 -10.00 8.80
CA MET A 188 -16.39 -9.87 7.38
C MET A 188 -15.83 -11.05 6.58
N MET A 189 -14.65 -11.58 6.94
CA MET A 189 -14.09 -12.79 6.31
C MET A 189 -15.02 -13.99 6.47
N GLU A 190 -15.68 -14.15 7.61
CA GLU A 190 -16.72 -15.18 7.82
C GLU A 190 -17.94 -15.00 6.92
N VAL A 191 -18.38 -13.75 6.69
CA VAL A 191 -19.45 -13.44 5.73
C VAL A 191 -19.04 -13.86 4.32
N VAL A 192 -17.84 -13.48 3.91
CA VAL A 192 -17.26 -13.83 2.60
C VAL A 192 -17.14 -15.35 2.45
N GLN A 193 -16.72 -16.07 3.50
CA GLN A 193 -16.60 -17.53 3.48
C GLN A 193 -17.95 -18.20 3.23
N ARG A 194 -19.01 -17.79 3.95
CA ARG A 194 -20.36 -18.33 3.73
C ARG A 194 -20.87 -18.01 2.32
N ALA A 195 -20.59 -16.81 1.82
CA ALA A 195 -20.96 -16.41 0.48
C ALA A 195 -20.20 -17.23 -0.59
N ALA A 196 -18.90 -17.43 -0.42
CA ALA A 196 -18.06 -18.19 -1.34
C ALA A 196 -18.52 -19.65 -1.47
N GLN A 197 -18.99 -20.27 -0.38
CA GLN A 197 -19.55 -21.63 -0.39
C GLN A 197 -20.83 -21.78 -1.23
N LYS A 198 -21.49 -20.66 -1.56
CA LYS A 198 -22.68 -20.63 -2.42
C LYS A 198 -22.35 -20.46 -3.89
N VAL A 199 -21.11 -20.12 -4.25
CA VAL A 199 -20.64 -19.92 -5.62
C VAL A 199 -20.02 -21.21 -6.13
N PRO A 200 -20.66 -21.95 -7.06
CA PRO A 200 -20.18 -23.28 -7.49
C PRO A 200 -18.81 -23.24 -8.19
N TRP A 201 -18.39 -22.06 -8.69
CA TRP A 201 -17.12 -21.89 -9.34
C TRP A 201 -15.93 -22.07 -8.37
N PHE A 202 -16.07 -21.68 -7.10
CA PHE A 202 -15.04 -21.84 -6.08
C PHE A 202 -14.99 -23.27 -5.54
N GLN A 203 -13.92 -23.98 -5.81
CA GLN A 203 -13.67 -25.35 -5.34
C GLN A 203 -12.85 -25.36 -4.05
N THR A 204 -12.02 -24.34 -3.84
CA THR A 204 -11.23 -24.17 -2.62
C THR A 204 -11.41 -22.77 -2.05
N VAL A 205 -11.73 -22.72 -0.77
CA VAL A 205 -11.95 -21.49 -0.02
C VAL A 205 -10.88 -21.40 1.07
N TYR A 206 -9.93 -20.50 0.90
CA TYR A 206 -8.97 -20.15 1.94
C TYR A 206 -9.59 -19.08 2.84
N PHE A 207 -9.48 -19.27 4.16
CA PHE A 207 -10.02 -18.26 5.08
C PHE A 207 -9.17 -16.99 5.05
N GLU A 208 -7.83 -17.12 4.99
CA GLU A 208 -6.89 -16.03 4.95
C GLU A 208 -6.00 -16.11 3.72
N GLY A 209 -5.82 -14.98 3.03
CA GLY A 209 -4.88 -14.78 1.93
C GLY A 209 -3.83 -13.74 2.29
N ASN A 210 -2.90 -13.54 1.35
CA ASN A 210 -1.80 -12.61 1.47
C ASN A 210 -1.81 -11.65 0.28
N VAL A 211 -1.68 -10.35 0.57
CA VAL A 211 -1.41 -9.29 -0.43
C VAL A 211 0.07 -9.33 -0.80
N GLY A 212 0.93 -9.51 0.18
CA GLY A 212 2.39 -9.48 0.01
C GLY A 212 2.95 -8.08 -0.29
N GLY A 213 2.14 -7.05 -0.17
CA GLY A 213 2.50 -5.68 -0.53
C GLY A 213 1.56 -4.64 0.06
N THR A 214 1.37 -3.59 -0.71
CA THR A 214 0.48 -2.46 -0.41
C THR A 214 -0.55 -2.34 -1.53
N ASP A 215 -1.77 -1.97 -1.16
CA ASP A 215 -2.86 -1.61 -2.07
C ASP A 215 -3.65 -0.48 -1.41
N ASP A 216 -4.03 0.55 -2.15
CA ASP A 216 -4.69 1.73 -1.59
C ASP A 216 -6.13 1.47 -1.13
N ALA A 217 -6.72 0.30 -1.42
CA ALA A 217 -7.95 -0.16 -0.78
C ALA A 217 -7.81 -0.22 0.75
N ALA A 218 -6.58 -0.35 1.28
CA ALA A 218 -6.31 -0.25 2.72
C ALA A 218 -6.73 1.10 3.31
N VAL A 219 -6.66 2.20 2.54
CA VAL A 219 -7.15 3.54 2.94
C VAL A 219 -8.66 3.50 3.16
N MET A 220 -9.41 2.90 2.23
CA MET A 220 -10.87 2.76 2.32
C MET A 220 -11.28 1.82 3.44
N LEU A 221 -10.61 0.67 3.57
CA LEU A 221 -10.82 -0.31 4.63
C LEU A 221 -10.61 0.33 6.02
N THR A 222 -9.48 1.02 6.19
CA THR A 222 -9.15 1.73 7.44
C THR A 222 -10.19 2.79 7.78
N LYS A 223 -10.66 3.56 6.79
CA LYS A 223 -11.72 4.57 7.01
C LYS A 223 -13.01 3.94 7.51
N VAL A 224 -13.44 2.82 6.92
CA VAL A 224 -14.65 2.10 7.34
C VAL A 224 -14.47 1.55 8.77
N GLN A 225 -13.32 0.97 9.09
CA GLN A 225 -13.00 0.49 10.43
C GLN A 225 -12.98 1.60 11.48
N GLN A 226 -12.42 2.76 11.16
CA GLN A 226 -12.44 3.96 12.02
C GLN A 226 -13.86 4.47 12.29
N ASN A 227 -14.79 4.29 11.36
CA ASN A 227 -16.21 4.61 11.53
C ASN A 227 -16.96 3.53 12.38
N GLY A 228 -16.28 2.47 12.84
CA GLY A 228 -16.86 1.36 13.57
C GLY A 228 -17.47 0.27 12.68
N GLY A 229 -17.22 0.30 11.39
CA GLY A 229 -17.60 -0.74 10.43
C GLY A 229 -16.57 -1.86 10.35
N ILE A 230 -16.84 -2.82 9.49
CA ILE A 230 -15.97 -3.97 9.19
C ILE A 230 -15.77 -4.12 7.69
N GLY A 231 -14.63 -4.68 7.29
CA GLY A 231 -14.36 -4.90 5.87
C GLY A 231 -13.44 -6.06 5.58
N SER A 232 -13.41 -6.46 4.31
CA SER A 232 -12.49 -7.47 3.80
C SER A 232 -11.96 -7.12 2.42
N TYR A 233 -10.70 -7.45 2.21
CA TYR A 233 -10.05 -7.44 0.92
C TYR A 233 -9.87 -8.88 0.46
N VAL A 234 -10.62 -9.27 -0.55
CA VAL A 234 -10.86 -10.65 -0.97
C VAL A 234 -9.97 -10.99 -2.15
N GLY A 235 -9.27 -12.10 -2.06
CA GLY A 235 -8.48 -12.63 -3.17
C GLY A 235 -9.32 -13.54 -4.06
N ILE A 236 -9.48 -13.19 -5.32
CA ILE A 236 -10.10 -14.05 -6.34
C ILE A 236 -9.00 -14.78 -7.08
N GLY A 237 -9.02 -16.11 -7.03
CA GLY A 237 -8.06 -16.92 -7.76
C GLY A 237 -8.31 -16.84 -9.27
N ALA A 238 -7.24 -16.65 -10.02
CA ALA A 238 -7.24 -16.68 -11.48
C ALA A 238 -5.89 -17.15 -11.97
N ASP A 239 -5.88 -18.08 -12.89
CA ASP A 239 -4.64 -18.48 -13.57
C ASP A 239 -4.13 -17.30 -14.40
N THR A 240 -2.84 -16.99 -14.28
CA THR A 240 -2.20 -15.85 -14.92
C THR A 240 -1.09 -16.31 -15.86
N THR A 241 -0.87 -15.55 -16.95
CA THR A 241 0.22 -15.82 -17.90
C THR A 241 1.60 -15.39 -17.41
N GLY A 242 1.67 -14.60 -16.33
CA GLY A 242 2.92 -14.07 -15.79
C GLY A 242 2.69 -13.19 -14.55
N PRO A 243 3.75 -12.54 -14.05
CA PRO A 243 3.63 -11.62 -12.93
C PRO A 243 2.88 -10.35 -13.34
N VAL A 244 2.21 -9.70 -12.37
CA VAL A 244 1.62 -8.36 -12.53
C VAL A 244 2.66 -7.35 -13.02
N HIS A 245 2.22 -6.23 -13.62
CA HIS A 245 3.07 -5.18 -14.22
C HIS A 245 3.95 -5.67 -15.38
N ASN A 246 3.60 -6.79 -16.01
CA ASN A 246 4.25 -7.28 -17.23
C ASN A 246 3.35 -6.97 -18.44
N PRO A 247 3.88 -6.47 -19.58
CA PRO A 247 3.08 -6.22 -20.78
C PRO A 247 2.34 -7.45 -21.34
N GLU A 248 2.80 -8.65 -21.01
CA GLU A 248 2.20 -9.93 -21.43
C GLU A 248 1.28 -10.53 -20.34
N PHE A 249 0.99 -9.77 -19.27
CA PHE A 249 0.09 -10.23 -18.23
C PHE A 249 -1.33 -10.38 -18.76
N ASP A 250 -1.91 -11.54 -18.52
CA ASP A 250 -3.30 -11.86 -18.79
C ASP A 250 -3.80 -12.84 -17.73
N PHE A 251 -5.10 -13.00 -17.59
CA PHE A 251 -5.70 -13.86 -16.56
C PHE A 251 -6.99 -14.53 -17.05
N ASP A 252 -7.39 -15.60 -16.37
CA ASP A 252 -8.63 -16.31 -16.61
C ASP A 252 -9.85 -15.44 -16.24
N GLU A 253 -10.51 -14.85 -17.26
CA GLU A 253 -11.65 -13.94 -17.10
C GLU A 253 -12.92 -14.60 -16.54
N ASP A 254 -13.04 -15.93 -16.51
CA ASP A 254 -14.17 -16.63 -15.90
C ASP A 254 -14.31 -16.32 -14.40
N CYS A 255 -13.21 -15.92 -13.76
CA CYS A 255 -13.20 -15.45 -12.38
C CYS A 255 -14.05 -14.19 -12.14
N LEU A 256 -14.27 -13.35 -13.16
CA LEU A 256 -15.05 -12.10 -13.05
C LEU A 256 -16.51 -12.36 -12.69
N GLN A 257 -17.12 -13.37 -13.31
CA GLN A 257 -18.49 -13.76 -12.98
C GLN A 257 -18.57 -14.31 -11.56
N ALA A 258 -17.62 -15.15 -11.17
CA ALA A 258 -17.57 -15.72 -9.82
C ALA A 258 -17.40 -14.63 -8.74
N ALA A 259 -16.57 -13.62 -8.99
CA ALA A 259 -16.40 -12.46 -8.11
C ALA A 259 -17.71 -11.67 -7.96
N MET A 260 -18.45 -11.45 -9.04
CA MET A 260 -19.77 -10.79 -8.98
C MET A 260 -20.78 -11.62 -8.16
N GLU A 261 -20.83 -12.93 -8.38
CA GLU A 261 -21.72 -13.84 -7.63
C GLU A 261 -21.38 -13.83 -6.13
N LEU A 262 -20.07 -13.85 -5.80
CA LEU A 262 -19.59 -13.72 -4.42
C LEU A 262 -20.10 -12.44 -3.76
N CYS A 263 -19.95 -11.30 -4.44
CA CYS A 263 -20.46 -10.03 -3.89
C CYS A 263 -21.97 -10.05 -3.68
N VAL A 264 -22.74 -10.66 -4.58
CA VAL A 264 -24.19 -10.78 -4.42
C VAL A 264 -24.54 -11.64 -3.21
N TYR A 265 -23.92 -12.82 -3.05
CA TYR A 265 -24.15 -13.68 -1.90
C TYR A 265 -23.66 -13.05 -0.58
N ALA A 266 -22.56 -12.30 -0.60
CA ALA A 266 -22.12 -11.56 0.58
C ALA A 266 -23.16 -10.49 1.01
N LEU A 267 -23.78 -9.79 0.05
CA LEU A 267 -24.88 -8.87 0.34
C LEU A 267 -26.11 -9.59 0.91
N GLU A 268 -26.46 -10.78 0.43
CA GLU A 268 -27.53 -11.58 0.98
C GLU A 268 -27.25 -11.98 2.44
N GLU A 269 -26.02 -12.41 2.75
CA GLU A 269 -25.57 -12.72 4.12
C GLU A 269 -25.69 -11.50 5.04
N LEU A 270 -25.23 -10.33 4.59
CA LEU A 270 -25.25 -9.09 5.38
C LEU A 270 -26.67 -8.55 5.62
N HIS A 271 -27.59 -8.78 4.69
CA HIS A 271 -28.97 -8.28 4.78
C HIS A 271 -29.95 -9.30 5.36
N GLY A 272 -29.50 -10.52 5.69
CA GLY A 272 -30.33 -11.60 6.22
C GLY A 272 -31.44 -12.00 5.25
N MET A 273 -31.14 -11.97 3.95
CA MET A 273 -32.06 -12.45 2.92
C MET A 273 -31.88 -13.96 2.80
N ASP A 274 -32.92 -14.73 3.11
CA ASP A 274 -32.96 -16.16 2.86
C ASP A 274 -32.95 -16.42 1.34
N ALA A 275 -32.20 -17.43 0.91
CA ALA A 275 -32.02 -17.83 -0.46
C ALA A 275 -33.29 -18.39 -1.11
#